data_a2d475ca2ade81d558424cf3c47e695d
#
_entry.id   a2d475ca2ade81d558424cf3c47e695d
#
_cell.length_a   1.000
_cell.length_b   1.000
_cell.length_c   1.000
_cell.angle_alpha   90.00
_cell.angle_beta   90.00
_cell.angle_gamma   90.00
#
_symmetry.space_group_name_H-M   'P 1'
#
loop_
_entity.id
_entity.type
_entity.pdbx_description
1 polymer ?
#
loop_
_entity_poly.entity_id
_entity_poly.type
_entity_poly.pdbx_seq_one_letter_code
_entity_poly.pdbx_strand_id
1 'polypeptide(L)'
;MRKSAIAGMATFTALLGAGMSTGLAQATGPLKLQWTATLPGYSGDFDHFAVDRVRGRLLLAAEDHATLEIFNLDSGKHLRTIQGFDAPHTILIRPDSPSILVTDSGKSMTKVLDADTYEKKGSIALTEGADSGGYDAAADIFYVVTGGKDVDMATAFLEAINPSTGERLGRIEFKDNHVEAMAIEKGGNRIFINLAQTNKLAVVNRKTMTEIAEWPIAPAEQNAMVAFDEAHHRLFVVCRKPGMVVVVNSDTGEVTNTLPAPLRADELMFDAATSRLYVPGGEGYIGVYDTSDPDHLKEMAKVKSAPGAKTGILLADKKELIVAVSPGDTKAVAKILAYSVQ
;
A
#
# COMPACT_ATOMS: atom_id res chain seq x y z
N MET A 1 51.94 23.67 -82.85
CA MET A 1 51.60 22.26 -82.61
C MET A 1 50.57 22.22 -81.44
N ARG A 2 49.31 22.03 -81.78
CA ARG A 2 48.21 22.04 -80.83
C ARG A 2 48.00 20.59 -80.34
N LYS A 3 47.94 20.35 -79.00
CA LYS A 3 47.51 19.11 -78.42
C LYS A 3 46.13 19.34 -77.74
N SER A 4 45.16 18.61 -78.30
CA SER A 4 43.79 18.61 -77.77
C SER A 4 43.73 17.72 -76.51
N ALA A 5 43.09 18.23 -75.51
CA ALA A 5 42.74 17.46 -74.32
C ALA A 5 41.24 17.02 -74.37
N ILE A 6 40.99 15.74 -74.27
CA ILE A 6 39.65 15.13 -74.21
C ILE A 6 39.23 15.12 -72.75
N ALA A 7 38.10 15.74 -72.42
CA ALA A 7 37.49 15.67 -71.10
C ALA A 7 36.56 14.45 -71.03
N GLY A 8 36.85 13.56 -70.11
CA GLY A 8 35.97 12.46 -69.76
C GLY A 8 34.99 12.84 -68.68
N MET A 9 33.71 12.73 -68.97
CA MET A 9 32.60 13.02 -68.06
C MET A 9 32.25 11.74 -67.27
N ALA A 10 32.56 11.74 -65.99
CA ALA A 10 32.20 10.62 -65.09
C ALA A 10 30.84 10.97 -64.47
N THR A 11 29.86 10.13 -64.80
CA THR A 11 28.49 10.15 -64.21
C THR A 11 28.51 9.45 -62.85
N PHE A 12 28.31 10.20 -61.77
CA PHE A 12 28.11 9.66 -60.46
C PHE A 12 26.62 9.34 -60.26
N THR A 13 26.28 8.04 -60.14
CA THR A 13 24.94 7.59 -59.75
C THR A 13 24.90 7.53 -58.25
N ALA A 14 24.17 8.43 -57.63
CA ALA A 14 23.90 8.41 -56.19
C ALA A 14 22.80 7.38 -55.90
N LEU A 15 23.13 6.26 -55.26
CA LEU A 15 22.15 5.37 -54.62
C LEU A 15 21.66 6.02 -53.34
N LEU A 16 20.40 6.48 -53.29
CA LEU A 16 19.68 6.80 -52.07
C LEU A 16 19.30 5.47 -51.39
N GLY A 17 20.09 5.11 -50.38
CA GLY A 17 19.73 4.06 -49.44
C GLY A 17 18.68 4.59 -48.46
N ALA A 18 17.41 4.21 -48.62
CA ALA A 18 16.38 4.42 -47.62
C ALA A 18 16.68 3.55 -46.40
N GLY A 19 17.33 4.13 -45.41
CA GLY A 19 17.48 3.50 -44.09
C GLY A 19 16.11 3.45 -43.41
N MET A 20 15.46 2.28 -43.41
CA MET A 20 14.36 2.01 -42.47
C MET A 20 14.94 1.97 -41.06
N SER A 21 14.80 3.06 -40.32
CA SER A 21 14.95 3.03 -38.87
C SER A 21 13.77 2.26 -38.29
N THR A 22 13.96 0.98 -38.02
CA THR A 22 13.08 0.24 -37.14
C THR A 22 13.19 0.91 -35.76
N GLY A 23 12.28 1.80 -35.46
CA GLY A 23 12.08 2.29 -34.09
C GLY A 23 11.75 1.08 -33.23
N LEU A 24 12.73 0.64 -32.45
CA LEU A 24 12.48 -0.27 -31.34
C LEU A 24 11.45 0.41 -30.47
N ALA A 25 10.23 -0.08 -30.48
CA ALA A 25 9.22 0.31 -29.49
C ALA A 25 9.86 0.05 -28.14
N GLN A 26 10.16 1.11 -27.41
CA GLN A 26 10.67 1.02 -26.05
C GLN A 26 9.60 0.28 -25.28
N ALA A 27 9.88 -0.93 -24.81
CA ALA A 27 8.95 -1.69 -24.00
C ALA A 27 8.51 -0.79 -22.85
N THR A 28 7.26 -0.39 -22.83
CA THR A 28 6.70 0.41 -21.75
C THR A 28 6.66 -0.50 -20.53
N GLY A 29 7.40 -0.13 -19.47
CA GLY A 29 7.41 -0.89 -18.22
C GLY A 29 6.00 -0.94 -17.61
N PRO A 30 5.76 -1.81 -16.62
CA PRO A 30 4.44 -2.02 -16.03
C PRO A 30 3.88 -0.77 -15.32
N LEU A 31 4.75 0.18 -14.98
CA LEU A 31 4.39 1.46 -14.35
C LEU A 31 5.09 2.62 -15.06
N LYS A 32 4.35 3.71 -15.28
CA LYS A 32 4.87 4.94 -15.86
C LYS A 32 4.47 6.14 -15.00
N LEU A 33 5.47 6.88 -14.48
CA LEU A 33 5.22 8.09 -13.68
C LEU A 33 4.44 9.12 -14.52
N GLN A 34 3.32 9.59 -13.96
CA GLN A 34 2.41 10.55 -14.59
C GLN A 34 2.57 11.95 -13.98
N TRP A 35 2.48 12.03 -12.67
CA TRP A 35 2.60 13.29 -11.97
C TRP A 35 3.28 13.15 -10.61
N THR A 36 3.72 14.26 -10.07
CA THR A 36 4.32 14.38 -8.75
C THR A 36 3.74 15.59 -8.05
N ALA A 37 3.25 15.44 -6.82
CA ALA A 37 2.95 16.52 -5.91
C ALA A 37 4.04 16.62 -4.84
N THR A 38 4.39 17.83 -4.42
CA THR A 38 5.36 18.08 -3.36
C THR A 38 4.68 18.62 -2.11
N LEU A 39 5.14 18.16 -0.94
CA LEU A 39 4.66 18.57 0.38
C LEU A 39 5.84 19.19 1.15
N PRO A 40 6.14 20.48 0.95
CA PRO A 40 7.26 21.13 1.63
C PRO A 40 6.97 21.30 3.12
N GLY A 41 8.02 21.11 3.94
CA GLY A 41 7.93 21.30 5.39
C GLY A 41 7.44 20.07 6.18
N TYR A 42 7.20 18.94 5.52
CA TYR A 42 6.91 17.67 6.19
C TYR A 42 8.19 16.97 6.62
N SER A 43 8.12 16.30 7.76
CA SER A 43 9.16 15.41 8.29
C SER A 43 8.53 14.12 8.77
N GLY A 44 9.33 13.08 8.99
CA GLY A 44 8.85 11.80 9.47
C GLY A 44 8.14 10.97 8.39
N ASP A 45 7.32 10.05 8.83
CA ASP A 45 6.67 9.07 7.98
C ASP A 45 5.21 9.43 7.64
N PHE A 46 4.80 8.96 6.48
CA PHE A 46 3.40 8.81 6.08
C PHE A 46 2.98 7.36 6.31
N ASP A 47 1.71 7.18 6.61
CA ASP A 47 1.12 5.86 6.76
C ASP A 47 0.08 5.59 5.66
N HIS A 48 -1.18 5.32 5.96
CA HIS A 48 -2.13 4.83 4.97
C HIS A 48 -2.82 5.91 4.14
N PHE A 49 -3.14 5.53 2.90
CA PHE A 49 -4.06 6.28 2.05
C PHE A 49 -5.50 5.77 2.18
N ALA A 50 -6.45 6.66 1.89
CA ALA A 50 -7.84 6.30 1.62
C ALA A 50 -8.41 7.12 0.47
N VAL A 51 -9.46 6.60 -0.20
CA VAL A 51 -10.11 7.27 -1.33
C VAL A 51 -11.56 7.53 -1.04
N ASP A 52 -11.94 8.80 -1.06
CA ASP A 52 -13.32 9.24 -1.07
C ASP A 52 -13.77 9.48 -2.52
N ARG A 53 -14.39 8.45 -3.11
CA ARG A 53 -14.87 8.53 -4.50
C ARG A 53 -16.10 9.42 -4.64
N VAL A 54 -16.90 9.52 -3.60
CA VAL A 54 -18.11 10.35 -3.59
C VAL A 54 -17.74 11.82 -3.71
N ARG A 55 -16.65 12.22 -3.02
CA ARG A 55 -16.17 13.61 -2.98
C ARG A 55 -14.98 13.88 -3.89
N GLY A 56 -14.48 12.86 -4.61
CA GLY A 56 -13.33 12.98 -5.50
C GLY A 56 -12.03 13.36 -4.76
N ARG A 57 -11.78 12.73 -3.61
CA ARG A 57 -10.65 13.07 -2.74
C ARG A 57 -9.78 11.86 -2.45
N LEU A 58 -8.47 12.11 -2.36
CA LEU A 58 -7.48 11.19 -1.84
C LEU A 58 -7.04 11.72 -0.47
N LEU A 59 -7.03 10.86 0.53
CA LEU A 59 -6.63 11.18 1.90
C LEU A 59 -5.35 10.42 2.23
N LEU A 60 -4.45 11.06 2.99
CA LEU A 60 -3.19 10.47 3.44
C LEU A 60 -2.97 10.79 4.91
N ALA A 61 -2.73 9.78 5.72
CA ALA A 61 -2.28 9.93 7.09
C ALA A 61 -0.80 10.34 7.11
N ALA A 62 -0.51 11.52 7.62
CA ALA A 62 0.85 12.01 7.86
C ALA A 62 1.18 11.75 9.33
N GLU A 63 1.59 10.52 9.63
CA GLU A 63 1.74 9.97 10.97
C GLU A 63 2.58 10.87 11.87
N ASP A 64 3.88 11.00 11.57
CA ASP A 64 4.80 11.82 12.39
C ASP A 64 4.55 13.32 12.28
N HIS A 65 3.81 13.76 11.28
CA HIS A 65 3.40 15.17 11.14
C HIS A 65 2.09 15.47 11.87
N ALA A 66 1.43 14.44 12.42
CA ALA A 66 0.21 14.52 13.19
C ALA A 66 -0.97 15.20 12.44
N THR A 67 -1.07 14.95 11.11
CA THR A 67 -2.10 15.55 10.24
C THR A 67 -2.71 14.53 9.28
N LEU A 68 -3.90 14.90 8.77
CA LEU A 68 -4.53 14.22 7.66
C LEU A 68 -4.49 15.14 6.44
N GLU A 69 -3.90 14.67 5.34
CA GLU A 69 -3.71 15.44 4.12
C GLU A 69 -4.78 15.09 3.09
N ILE A 70 -5.40 16.10 2.51
CA ILE A 70 -6.49 15.96 1.54
C ILE A 70 -6.01 16.44 0.18
N PHE A 71 -6.16 15.58 -0.83
CA PHE A 71 -5.84 15.89 -2.22
C PHE A 71 -7.07 15.75 -3.11
N ASN A 72 -7.07 16.45 -4.21
CA ASN A 72 -8.00 16.15 -5.30
C ASN A 72 -7.58 14.84 -5.98
N LEU A 73 -8.52 13.91 -6.11
CA LEU A 73 -8.28 12.54 -6.58
C LEU A 73 -7.80 12.48 -8.05
N ASP A 74 -8.21 13.44 -8.89
CA ASP A 74 -7.90 13.41 -10.32
C ASP A 74 -6.61 14.15 -10.65
N SER A 75 -6.33 15.25 -9.94
CA SER A 75 -5.19 16.12 -10.26
C SER A 75 -4.00 15.96 -9.30
N GLY A 76 -4.18 15.24 -8.18
CA GLY A 76 -3.18 15.17 -7.12
C GLY A 76 -2.92 16.50 -6.40
N LYS A 77 -3.72 17.56 -6.70
CA LYS A 77 -3.55 18.87 -6.06
C LYS A 77 -3.87 18.77 -4.57
N HIS A 78 -2.93 19.18 -3.73
CA HIS A 78 -3.17 19.32 -2.29
C HIS A 78 -4.26 20.38 -2.04
N LEU A 79 -5.28 20.02 -1.28
CA LEU A 79 -6.45 20.84 -1.01
C LEU A 79 -6.46 21.39 0.42
N ARG A 80 -6.13 20.53 1.39
CA ARG A 80 -6.28 20.89 2.81
C ARG A 80 -5.43 19.99 3.70
N THR A 81 -4.93 20.56 4.80
CA THR A 81 -4.34 19.86 5.95
C THR A 81 -5.30 19.92 7.12
N ILE A 82 -5.61 18.78 7.71
CA ILE A 82 -6.46 18.66 8.90
C ILE A 82 -5.55 18.35 10.08
N GLN A 83 -5.59 19.20 11.09
CA GLN A 83 -4.79 19.07 12.31
C GLN A 83 -5.59 18.42 13.45
N GLY A 84 -4.89 18.14 14.54
CA GLY A 84 -5.50 17.68 15.79
C GLY A 84 -5.47 16.17 15.94
N PHE A 85 -4.51 15.50 15.30
CA PHE A 85 -4.12 14.12 15.55
C PHE A 85 -2.89 14.05 16.44
N ASP A 86 -2.60 12.87 16.97
CA ASP A 86 -1.33 12.56 17.63
C ASP A 86 -0.42 11.78 16.68
N ALA A 87 -0.91 10.65 16.16
CA ALA A 87 -0.27 9.85 15.11
C ALA A 87 -1.38 9.12 14.31
N PRO A 88 -1.92 9.71 13.23
CA PRO A 88 -2.99 9.11 12.43
C PRO A 88 -2.46 7.98 11.55
N HIS A 89 -3.24 6.89 11.44
CA HIS A 89 -2.90 5.70 10.66
C HIS A 89 -4.00 5.35 9.65
N THR A 90 -4.83 4.35 9.95
CA THR A 90 -5.87 3.90 9.02
C THR A 90 -7.03 4.89 8.91
N ILE A 91 -7.48 5.12 7.68
CA ILE A 91 -8.59 6.01 7.36
C ILE A 91 -9.74 5.17 6.79
N LEU A 92 -10.85 5.06 7.52
CA LEU A 92 -12.05 4.39 7.02
C LEU A 92 -13.04 5.40 6.44
N ILE A 93 -13.31 5.28 5.15
CA ILE A 93 -14.34 6.02 4.42
C ILE A 93 -15.41 5.04 3.95
N ARG A 94 -16.66 5.27 4.35
CA ARG A 94 -17.81 4.49 3.88
C ARG A 94 -18.64 5.35 2.95
N PRO A 95 -19.01 4.87 1.74
CA PRO A 95 -19.68 5.69 0.73
C PRO A 95 -20.96 6.39 1.21
N ASP A 96 -21.76 5.68 2.01
CA ASP A 96 -23.03 6.17 2.51
C ASP A 96 -22.97 6.81 3.91
N SER A 97 -21.76 6.99 4.44
CA SER A 97 -21.56 7.59 5.76
C SER A 97 -21.25 9.08 5.67
N PRO A 98 -21.85 9.93 6.51
CA PRO A 98 -21.46 11.33 6.65
C PRO A 98 -20.19 11.49 7.50
N SER A 99 -19.52 10.39 7.87
CA SER A 99 -18.38 10.41 8.78
C SER A 99 -17.21 9.59 8.23
N ILE A 100 -16.00 10.09 8.49
CA ILE A 100 -14.72 9.42 8.28
C ILE A 100 -14.19 9.02 9.66
N LEU A 101 -13.69 7.80 9.79
CA LEU A 101 -12.97 7.35 10.97
C LEU A 101 -11.48 7.33 10.68
N VAL A 102 -10.69 7.85 11.60
CA VAL A 102 -9.22 7.83 11.50
C VAL A 102 -8.67 7.23 12.80
N THR A 103 -7.97 6.09 12.69
CA THR A 103 -7.24 5.54 13.83
C THR A 103 -6.10 6.48 14.18
N ASP A 104 -5.83 6.62 15.48
CA ASP A 104 -4.83 7.55 15.99
C ASP A 104 -4.16 6.88 17.19
N SER A 105 -2.91 6.48 17.04
CA SER A 105 -2.20 5.67 18.05
C SER A 105 -1.88 6.42 19.34
N GLY A 106 -2.01 7.73 19.34
CA GLY A 106 -1.91 8.53 20.55
C GLY A 106 -3.12 8.37 21.48
N LYS A 107 -3.18 9.18 22.52
CA LYS A 107 -4.22 9.13 23.56
C LYS A 107 -5.64 9.40 23.04
N SER A 108 -5.76 10.01 21.88
CA SER A 108 -7.07 10.37 21.30
C SER A 108 -7.75 9.20 20.57
N MET A 109 -7.06 8.11 20.39
CA MET A 109 -7.57 6.88 19.77
C MET A 109 -8.21 7.13 18.38
N THR A 110 -9.33 6.49 18.06
CA THR A 110 -9.99 6.67 16.76
C THR A 110 -10.85 7.93 16.74
N LYS A 111 -10.58 8.84 15.81
CA LYS A 111 -11.35 10.07 15.62
C LYS A 111 -12.45 9.89 14.60
N VAL A 112 -13.59 10.52 14.90
CA VAL A 112 -14.74 10.58 13.99
C VAL A 112 -14.84 12.01 13.46
N LEU A 113 -14.66 12.16 12.15
CA LEU A 113 -14.74 13.45 11.46
C LEU A 113 -16.00 13.52 10.59
N ASP A 114 -16.51 14.73 10.38
CA ASP A 114 -17.47 14.98 9.31
C ASP A 114 -16.81 14.79 7.94
N ALA A 115 -17.45 14.08 7.05
CA ALA A 115 -16.86 13.74 5.74
C ALA A 115 -16.79 14.93 4.77
N ASP A 116 -17.58 15.98 4.97
CA ASP A 116 -17.59 17.16 4.11
C ASP A 116 -16.70 18.28 4.65
N THR A 117 -16.81 18.56 5.97
CA THR A 117 -16.11 19.67 6.62
C THR A 117 -14.79 19.26 7.27
N TYR A 118 -14.61 17.97 7.58
CA TYR A 118 -13.52 17.38 8.39
C TYR A 118 -13.50 17.86 9.84
N GLU A 119 -14.58 18.48 10.31
CA GLU A 119 -14.72 18.84 11.72
C GLU A 119 -14.84 17.59 12.60
N LYS A 120 -14.19 17.58 13.74
CA LYS A 120 -14.27 16.48 14.69
C LYS A 120 -15.67 16.38 15.27
N LYS A 121 -16.36 15.26 15.04
CA LYS A 121 -17.68 14.93 15.60
C LYS A 121 -17.58 14.17 16.93
N GLY A 122 -16.49 13.44 17.14
CA GLY A 122 -16.31 12.61 18.33
C GLY A 122 -15.06 11.75 18.28
N SER A 123 -15.01 10.78 19.17
CA SER A 123 -13.98 9.74 19.19
C SER A 123 -14.60 8.41 19.60
N ILE A 124 -14.03 7.32 19.13
CA ILE A 124 -14.36 5.96 19.55
C ILE A 124 -13.28 5.51 20.53
N ALA A 125 -13.70 5.15 21.73
CA ALA A 125 -12.80 4.68 22.77
C ALA A 125 -12.37 3.23 22.48
N LEU A 126 -11.09 3.05 22.16
CA LEU A 126 -10.40 1.76 22.00
C LEU A 126 -9.27 1.65 23.03
N THR A 127 -8.55 0.54 23.01
CA THR A 127 -7.24 0.47 23.66
C THR A 127 -6.29 1.46 22.97
N GLU A 128 -5.36 2.08 23.71
CA GLU A 128 -4.34 2.96 23.14
C GLU A 128 -3.55 2.23 22.03
N GLY A 129 -2.91 2.97 21.13
CA GLY A 129 -2.15 2.39 20.02
C GLY A 129 -3.04 1.90 18.87
N ALA A 130 -4.15 2.59 18.59
CA ALA A 130 -5.01 2.27 17.43
C ALA A 130 -4.28 2.57 16.13
N ASP A 131 -3.92 1.53 15.39
CA ASP A 131 -3.04 1.54 14.23
C ASP A 131 -3.77 0.97 13.00
N SER A 132 -3.31 -0.18 12.51
CA SER A 132 -3.82 -0.84 11.30
C SER A 132 -5.29 -1.22 11.42
N GLY A 133 -6.04 -1.01 10.35
CA GLY A 133 -7.46 -1.30 10.32
C GLY A 133 -7.91 -2.04 9.06
N GLY A 134 -8.95 -2.87 9.21
CA GLY A 134 -9.61 -3.58 8.12
C GLY A 134 -11.12 -3.42 8.21
N TYR A 135 -11.78 -3.19 7.09
CA TYR A 135 -13.23 -3.03 7.05
C TYR A 135 -13.94 -4.17 6.33
N ASP A 136 -14.85 -4.82 7.04
CA ASP A 136 -15.80 -5.77 6.48
C ASP A 136 -17.07 -5.03 6.04
N ALA A 137 -17.14 -4.69 4.77
CA ALA A 137 -18.28 -3.96 4.21
C ALA A 137 -19.59 -4.78 4.22
N ALA A 138 -19.51 -6.12 4.22
CA ALA A 138 -20.69 -6.98 4.22
C ALA A 138 -21.36 -7.04 5.60
N ALA A 139 -20.58 -6.96 6.66
CA ALA A 139 -21.05 -6.98 8.05
C ALA A 139 -21.14 -5.58 8.68
N ASP A 140 -20.64 -4.53 8.03
CA ASP A 140 -20.41 -3.18 8.55
C ASP A 140 -19.63 -3.21 9.87
N ILE A 141 -18.50 -3.93 9.87
CA ILE A 141 -17.60 -4.05 11.02
C ILE A 141 -16.23 -3.48 10.66
N PHE A 142 -15.70 -2.62 11.50
CA PHE A 142 -14.33 -2.13 11.41
C PHE A 142 -13.47 -2.85 12.46
N TYR A 143 -12.43 -3.52 11.99
CA TYR A 143 -11.43 -4.19 12.82
C TYR A 143 -10.23 -3.28 12.95
N VAL A 144 -9.74 -3.09 14.18
CA VAL A 144 -8.62 -2.20 14.49
C VAL A 144 -7.61 -2.93 15.36
N VAL A 145 -6.35 -2.87 14.98
CA VAL A 145 -5.22 -3.28 15.83
C VAL A 145 -4.97 -2.20 16.87
N THR A 146 -4.80 -2.60 18.12
CA THR A 146 -4.57 -1.68 19.24
C THR A 146 -3.55 -2.27 20.20
N GLY A 147 -3.01 -1.46 21.11
CA GLY A 147 -1.96 -1.88 22.05
C GLY A 147 -0.60 -1.96 21.37
N GLY A 148 0.26 -2.80 21.92
CA GLY A 148 1.57 -3.10 21.35
C GLY A 148 2.70 -2.19 21.77
N LYS A 149 3.82 -2.32 21.05
CA LYS A 149 5.12 -1.72 21.42
C LYS A 149 5.11 -0.18 21.44
N ASP A 150 4.32 0.44 20.57
CA ASP A 150 4.31 1.90 20.39
C ASP A 150 3.59 2.63 21.54
N VAL A 151 2.90 1.88 22.40
CA VAL A 151 2.27 2.34 23.65
C VAL A 151 2.77 1.56 24.88
N ASP A 152 3.97 0.98 24.79
CA ASP A 152 4.64 0.23 25.87
C ASP A 152 3.83 -0.95 26.44
N MET A 153 2.97 -1.56 25.62
CA MET A 153 2.21 -2.74 26.01
C MET A 153 2.90 -4.02 25.51
N ALA A 154 2.90 -5.05 26.36
CA ALA A 154 3.51 -6.36 26.03
C ALA A 154 2.67 -7.19 25.05
N THR A 155 1.41 -6.83 24.85
CA THR A 155 0.44 -7.51 24.00
C THR A 155 -0.30 -6.50 23.13
N ALA A 156 -0.77 -6.96 21.96
CA ALA A 156 -1.65 -6.20 21.11
C ALA A 156 -3.01 -6.88 20.98
N PHE A 157 -3.97 -6.16 20.43
CA PHE A 157 -5.35 -6.63 20.33
C PHE A 157 -5.89 -6.38 18.93
N LEU A 158 -6.85 -7.22 18.52
CA LEU A 158 -7.76 -6.92 17.43
C LEU A 158 -9.12 -6.59 18.03
N GLU A 159 -9.58 -5.37 17.86
CA GLU A 159 -10.90 -4.91 18.30
C GLU A 159 -11.85 -4.81 17.12
N ALA A 160 -13.04 -5.42 17.24
CA ALA A 160 -14.12 -5.29 16.27
C ALA A 160 -15.11 -4.23 16.76
N ILE A 161 -15.39 -3.23 15.95
CA ILE A 161 -16.30 -2.14 16.29
C ILE A 161 -17.39 -1.94 15.24
N ASN A 162 -18.55 -1.49 15.70
CA ASN A 162 -19.56 -0.90 14.82
C ASN A 162 -19.10 0.52 14.45
N PRO A 163 -18.79 0.80 13.18
CA PRO A 163 -18.22 2.10 12.79
C PRO A 163 -19.22 3.26 12.83
N SER A 164 -20.52 2.97 12.99
CA SER A 164 -21.58 3.98 13.09
C SER A 164 -21.84 4.42 14.53
N THR A 165 -21.77 3.47 15.48
CA THR A 165 -22.07 3.72 16.90
C THR A 165 -20.82 3.81 17.76
N GLY A 166 -19.69 3.27 17.31
CA GLY A 166 -18.48 3.11 18.10
C GLY A 166 -18.56 1.98 19.12
N GLU A 167 -19.61 1.17 19.10
CA GLU A 167 -19.77 0.02 20.00
C GLU A 167 -18.71 -1.05 19.67
N ARG A 168 -18.02 -1.53 20.71
CA ARG A 168 -17.10 -2.66 20.59
C ARG A 168 -17.88 -3.98 20.58
N LEU A 169 -17.81 -4.68 19.45
CA LEU A 169 -18.51 -5.94 19.19
C LEU A 169 -17.71 -7.16 19.64
N GLY A 170 -16.39 -7.04 19.72
CA GLY A 170 -15.50 -8.13 20.12
C GLY A 170 -14.07 -7.68 20.28
N ARG A 171 -13.26 -8.51 20.92
CA ARG A 171 -11.82 -8.28 21.13
C ARG A 171 -11.10 -9.61 21.26
N ILE A 172 -9.92 -9.70 20.66
CA ILE A 172 -8.97 -10.80 20.87
C ILE A 172 -7.61 -10.22 21.26
N GLU A 173 -6.90 -10.89 22.15
CA GLU A 173 -5.55 -10.54 22.58
C GLU A 173 -4.53 -11.45 21.93
N PHE A 174 -3.46 -10.87 21.36
CA PHE A 174 -2.30 -11.58 20.84
C PHE A 174 -1.13 -11.45 21.82
N LYS A 175 -0.42 -12.56 22.03
CA LYS A 175 0.86 -12.57 22.77
C LYS A 175 2.01 -12.10 21.86
N ASP A 176 1.78 -11.01 21.17
CA ASP A 176 2.67 -10.34 20.24
C ASP A 176 2.46 -8.85 20.45
N ASN A 177 3.52 -8.08 20.59
CA ASN A 177 3.42 -6.63 20.79
C ASN A 177 3.67 -5.84 19.50
N HIS A 178 3.78 -6.51 18.37
CA HIS A 178 3.96 -5.89 17.07
C HIS A 178 3.05 -6.55 16.05
N VAL A 179 1.77 -6.24 16.14
CA VAL A 179 0.72 -6.71 15.23
C VAL A 179 0.54 -5.68 14.13
N GLU A 180 0.61 -6.12 12.89
CA GLU A 180 0.59 -5.29 11.70
C GLU A 180 -0.72 -5.51 10.90
N ALA A 181 -0.72 -5.22 9.61
CA ALA A 181 -1.90 -5.28 8.76
C ALA A 181 -2.57 -6.65 8.66
N MET A 182 -3.83 -6.63 8.26
CA MET A 182 -4.68 -7.79 8.11
C MET A 182 -5.31 -7.89 6.72
N ALA A 183 -5.70 -9.11 6.33
CA ALA A 183 -6.58 -9.38 5.20
C ALA A 183 -7.86 -10.07 5.68
N ILE A 184 -9.01 -9.58 5.23
CA ILE A 184 -10.32 -10.09 5.60
C ILE A 184 -10.88 -10.93 4.45
N GLU A 185 -11.23 -12.18 4.73
CA GLU A 185 -11.87 -13.08 3.79
C GLU A 185 -13.29 -12.60 3.46
N LYS A 186 -13.62 -12.43 2.19
CA LYS A 186 -14.94 -11.95 1.76
C LYS A 186 -15.98 -13.04 1.74
N GLY A 187 -15.64 -14.21 1.19
CA GLY A 187 -16.53 -15.37 1.07
C GLY A 187 -16.60 -16.25 2.32
N GLY A 188 -15.73 -16.03 3.29
CA GLY A 188 -15.64 -16.84 4.51
C GLY A 188 -15.71 -16.03 5.81
N ASN A 189 -15.10 -16.56 6.87
CA ASN A 189 -15.16 -15.97 8.20
C ASN A 189 -13.78 -15.75 8.82
N ARG A 190 -12.71 -15.74 8.00
CA ARG A 190 -11.35 -15.62 8.51
C ARG A 190 -10.83 -14.20 8.36
N ILE A 191 -10.00 -13.81 9.31
CA ILE A 191 -9.08 -12.67 9.20
C ILE A 191 -7.68 -13.26 9.32
N PHE A 192 -6.80 -12.89 8.40
CA PHE A 192 -5.37 -13.21 8.43
C PHE A 192 -4.63 -11.97 8.88
N ILE A 193 -3.88 -12.04 9.98
CA ILE A 193 -3.25 -10.88 10.59
C ILE A 193 -1.77 -11.16 10.88
N ASN A 194 -0.93 -10.18 10.61
CA ASN A 194 0.52 -10.27 10.80
C ASN A 194 0.91 -10.11 12.27
N LEU A 195 1.59 -11.11 12.82
CA LEU A 195 2.27 -11.09 14.11
C LEU A 195 3.76 -10.90 13.85
N ALA A 196 4.21 -9.63 13.78
CA ALA A 196 5.54 -9.30 13.28
C ALA A 196 6.67 -9.60 14.28
N GLN A 197 6.39 -9.60 15.58
CA GLN A 197 7.39 -9.95 16.60
C GLN A 197 7.69 -11.47 16.58
N THR A 198 6.66 -12.28 16.40
CA THR A 198 6.77 -13.75 16.40
C THR A 198 6.94 -14.34 15.01
N ASN A 199 6.89 -13.52 13.95
CA ASN A 199 7.05 -13.92 12.55
C ASN A 199 6.02 -14.97 12.12
N LYS A 200 4.75 -14.71 12.41
CA LYS A 200 3.62 -15.59 12.10
C LYS A 200 2.47 -14.83 11.46
N LEU A 201 1.58 -15.56 10.82
CA LEU A 201 0.22 -15.13 10.52
C LEU A 201 -0.74 -15.79 11.52
N ALA A 202 -1.51 -14.99 12.25
CA ALA A 202 -2.65 -15.49 12.99
C ALA A 202 -3.87 -15.60 12.08
N VAL A 203 -4.65 -16.66 12.26
CA VAL A 203 -5.94 -16.87 11.62
C VAL A 203 -7.03 -16.71 12.66
N VAL A 204 -7.86 -15.69 12.48
CA VAL A 204 -8.95 -15.37 13.41
C VAL A 204 -10.29 -15.73 12.78
N ASN A 205 -11.15 -16.41 13.51
CA ASN A 205 -12.56 -16.53 13.16
C ASN A 205 -13.27 -15.24 13.59
N ARG A 206 -13.67 -14.41 12.62
CA ARG A 206 -14.27 -13.09 12.88
C ARG A 206 -15.66 -13.13 13.51
N LYS A 207 -16.40 -14.24 13.40
CA LYS A 207 -17.72 -14.38 14.03
C LYS A 207 -17.62 -14.67 15.52
N THR A 208 -16.64 -15.46 15.93
CA THR A 208 -16.43 -15.84 17.34
C THR A 208 -15.37 -14.97 18.02
N MET A 209 -14.62 -14.16 17.25
CA MET A 209 -13.46 -13.42 17.72
C MET A 209 -12.50 -14.31 18.48
N THR A 210 -12.12 -15.43 17.85
CA THR A 210 -11.16 -16.41 18.40
C THR A 210 -10.08 -16.70 17.38
N GLU A 211 -8.84 -16.80 17.85
CA GLU A 211 -7.75 -17.33 17.06
C GLU A 211 -7.95 -18.84 16.84
N ILE A 212 -7.82 -19.29 15.60
CA ILE A 212 -8.02 -20.69 15.20
C ILE A 212 -6.74 -21.34 14.68
N ALA A 213 -5.74 -20.56 14.29
CA ALA A 213 -4.42 -21.05 13.92
C ALA A 213 -3.37 -19.93 13.96
N GLU A 214 -2.10 -20.30 14.10
CA GLU A 214 -0.93 -19.46 13.84
C GLU A 214 0.00 -20.19 12.86
N TRP A 215 0.41 -19.51 11.80
CA TRP A 215 1.24 -20.07 10.74
C TRP A 215 2.60 -19.36 10.67
N PRO A 216 3.72 -20.08 10.76
CA PRO A 216 5.04 -19.48 10.58
C PRO A 216 5.24 -19.02 9.13
N ILE A 217 5.89 -17.89 8.94
CA ILE A 217 6.21 -17.33 7.61
C ILE A 217 7.68 -17.50 7.22
N ALA A 218 8.36 -18.49 7.81
CA ALA A 218 9.75 -18.76 7.46
C ALA A 218 9.93 -18.96 5.94
N PRO A 219 11.06 -18.54 5.34
CA PRO A 219 12.29 -18.09 6.02
C PRO A 219 12.36 -16.59 6.35
N ALA A 220 11.28 -15.82 6.17
CA ALA A 220 11.28 -14.39 6.39
C ALA A 220 10.84 -14.01 7.82
N GLU A 221 11.16 -12.78 8.21
CA GLU A 221 10.85 -12.18 9.51
C GLU A 221 10.25 -10.78 9.32
N GLN A 222 9.61 -10.25 10.37
CA GLN A 222 9.02 -8.89 10.38
C GLN A 222 8.01 -8.70 9.25
N ASN A 223 7.01 -9.58 9.22
CA ASN A 223 5.88 -9.49 8.30
C ASN A 223 5.04 -8.24 8.62
N ALA A 224 4.81 -7.42 7.59
CA ALA A 224 4.16 -6.12 7.72
C ALA A 224 2.77 -6.11 7.07
N MET A 225 2.72 -6.33 5.77
CA MET A 225 1.48 -6.22 5.02
C MET A 225 1.06 -7.59 4.46
N VAL A 226 -0.24 -7.76 4.27
CA VAL A 226 -0.81 -8.97 3.67
C VAL A 226 -1.93 -8.61 2.71
N ALA A 227 -1.93 -9.21 1.52
CA ALA A 227 -3.04 -9.19 0.59
C ALA A 227 -3.52 -10.62 0.31
N PHE A 228 -4.82 -10.75 0.00
CA PHE A 228 -5.44 -12.06 -0.18
C PHE A 228 -5.99 -12.22 -1.60
N ASP A 229 -5.44 -13.17 -2.33
CA ASP A 229 -6.02 -13.73 -3.54
C ASP A 229 -6.98 -14.87 -3.13
N GLU A 230 -8.22 -14.48 -2.86
CA GLU A 230 -9.24 -15.40 -2.39
C GLU A 230 -9.61 -16.44 -3.45
N ALA A 231 -9.53 -16.08 -4.73
CA ALA A 231 -9.86 -16.98 -5.84
C ALA A 231 -8.90 -18.17 -5.95
N HIS A 232 -7.63 -17.95 -5.60
CA HIS A 232 -6.59 -18.99 -5.65
C HIS A 232 -6.17 -19.47 -4.27
N HIS A 233 -6.82 -19.01 -3.20
CA HIS A 233 -6.48 -19.36 -1.81
C HIS A 233 -5.02 -19.04 -1.45
N ARG A 234 -4.52 -17.85 -1.84
CA ARG A 234 -3.13 -17.44 -1.58
C ARG A 234 -3.07 -16.10 -0.87
N LEU A 235 -2.29 -16.06 0.18
CA LEU A 235 -1.92 -14.84 0.88
C LEU A 235 -0.54 -14.41 0.41
N PHE A 236 -0.42 -13.16 0.00
CA PHE A 236 0.86 -12.52 -0.28
C PHE A 236 1.25 -11.69 0.93
N VAL A 237 2.36 -12.04 1.56
CA VAL A 237 2.86 -11.39 2.77
C VAL A 237 4.18 -10.71 2.44
N VAL A 238 4.29 -9.41 2.67
CA VAL A 238 5.58 -8.74 2.57
C VAL A 238 6.26 -8.70 3.93
N CYS A 239 7.54 -9.09 3.94
CA CYS A 239 8.39 -9.14 5.12
C CYS A 239 9.56 -8.18 4.95
N ARG A 240 9.96 -7.54 6.05
CA ARG A 240 11.03 -6.53 6.03
C ARG A 240 12.43 -7.13 6.20
N LYS A 241 12.54 -8.42 6.67
CA LYS A 241 13.84 -9.03 7.00
C LYS A 241 13.92 -10.53 6.63
N PRO A 242 14.67 -10.86 5.57
CA PRO A 242 15.08 -9.96 4.49
C PRO A 242 13.85 -9.41 3.78
N GLY A 243 14.02 -8.36 2.95
CA GLY A 243 12.92 -7.89 2.09
C GLY A 243 12.44 -9.01 1.17
N MET A 244 11.22 -9.50 1.42
CA MET A 244 10.70 -10.71 0.76
C MET A 244 9.18 -10.68 0.65
N VAL A 245 8.65 -11.14 -0.47
CA VAL A 245 7.26 -11.60 -0.57
C VAL A 245 7.23 -13.08 -0.25
N VAL A 246 6.39 -13.46 0.71
CA VAL A 246 6.09 -14.85 1.07
C VAL A 246 4.68 -15.18 0.61
N VAL A 247 4.50 -16.27 -0.12
CA VAL A 247 3.18 -16.77 -0.55
C VAL A 247 2.77 -17.90 0.37
N VAL A 248 1.59 -17.76 0.97
CA VAL A 248 1.05 -18.72 1.93
C VAL A 248 -0.27 -19.27 1.41
N ASN A 249 -0.42 -20.59 1.44
CA ASN A 249 -1.71 -21.23 1.19
C ASN A 249 -2.68 -20.89 2.33
N SER A 250 -3.80 -20.24 2.04
CA SER A 250 -4.75 -19.77 3.05
C SER A 250 -5.58 -20.86 3.73
N ASP A 251 -5.52 -22.09 3.23
CA ASP A 251 -6.24 -23.22 3.85
C ASP A 251 -5.34 -24.06 4.78
N THR A 252 -4.04 -24.12 4.46
CA THR A 252 -3.11 -24.99 5.19
C THR A 252 -2.06 -24.22 5.99
N GLY A 253 -1.78 -22.95 5.65
CA GLY A 253 -0.68 -22.18 6.23
C GLY A 253 0.69 -22.55 5.65
N GLU A 254 0.75 -23.39 4.63
CA GLU A 254 1.99 -23.76 3.97
C GLU A 254 2.55 -22.59 3.15
N VAL A 255 3.85 -22.33 3.30
CA VAL A 255 4.56 -21.40 2.42
C VAL A 255 4.85 -22.08 1.09
N THR A 256 4.22 -21.61 0.02
CA THR A 256 4.33 -22.23 -1.31
C THR A 256 5.39 -21.56 -2.18
N ASN A 257 5.68 -20.28 -1.95
CA ASN A 257 6.68 -19.53 -2.72
C ASN A 257 7.28 -18.38 -1.92
N THR A 258 8.49 -17.96 -2.30
CA THR A 258 9.15 -16.76 -1.77
C THR A 258 9.95 -16.05 -2.84
N LEU A 259 9.88 -14.71 -2.89
CA LEU A 259 10.70 -13.89 -3.79
C LEU A 259 11.31 -12.70 -3.04
N PRO A 260 12.48 -12.22 -3.47
CA PRO A 260 13.00 -10.95 -2.98
C PRO A 260 12.00 -9.80 -3.20
N ALA A 261 11.88 -8.93 -2.22
CA ALA A 261 11.07 -7.71 -2.29
C ALA A 261 11.93 -6.48 -1.97
N PRO A 262 11.47 -5.28 -2.35
CA PRO A 262 12.10 -4.05 -1.93
C PRO A 262 12.23 -3.95 -0.42
N LEU A 263 13.35 -3.38 0.06
CA LEU A 263 13.59 -3.20 1.49
C LEU A 263 12.67 -2.11 2.07
N ARG A 264 12.34 -2.25 3.33
CA ARG A 264 11.49 -1.30 4.07
C ARG A 264 10.14 -1.09 3.40
N ALA A 265 9.53 -2.18 2.91
CA ALA A 265 8.17 -2.16 2.40
C ALA A 265 7.18 -2.01 3.57
N ASP A 266 6.19 -1.16 3.36
CA ASP A 266 5.15 -0.82 4.32
C ASP A 266 3.76 -0.86 3.68
N GLU A 267 3.69 -1.28 2.43
CA GLU A 267 2.46 -1.48 1.71
C GLU A 267 2.61 -2.62 0.69
N LEU A 268 1.51 -3.25 0.37
CA LEU A 268 1.40 -4.31 -0.62
C LEU A 268 0.02 -4.26 -1.25
N MET A 269 -0.05 -4.14 -2.56
CA MET A 269 -1.30 -4.00 -3.29
C MET A 269 -1.44 -5.10 -4.32
N PHE A 270 -2.51 -5.86 -4.23
CA PHE A 270 -2.85 -6.92 -5.16
C PHE A 270 -3.97 -6.48 -6.12
N ASP A 271 -3.72 -6.59 -7.42
CA ASP A 271 -4.71 -6.39 -8.47
C ASP A 271 -5.13 -7.73 -9.06
N ALA A 272 -6.25 -8.24 -8.61
CA ALA A 272 -6.79 -9.50 -9.09
C ALA A 272 -7.21 -9.46 -10.58
N ALA A 273 -7.57 -8.27 -11.10
CA ALA A 273 -8.00 -8.14 -12.49
C ALA A 273 -6.85 -8.30 -13.49
N THR A 274 -5.64 -7.93 -13.08
CA THR A 274 -4.44 -8.03 -13.92
C THR A 274 -3.45 -9.08 -13.42
N SER A 275 -3.78 -9.80 -12.34
CA SER A 275 -2.91 -10.75 -11.65
C SER A 275 -1.54 -10.15 -11.35
N ARG A 276 -1.54 -8.97 -10.70
CA ARG A 276 -0.31 -8.26 -10.36
C ARG A 276 -0.25 -7.88 -8.89
N LEU A 277 0.96 -7.95 -8.36
CA LEU A 277 1.29 -7.48 -7.03
C LEU A 277 2.27 -6.31 -7.13
N TYR A 278 2.03 -5.26 -6.36
CA TYR A 278 2.87 -4.07 -6.28
C TYR A 278 3.37 -3.90 -4.85
N VAL A 279 4.67 -3.74 -4.70
CA VAL A 279 5.33 -3.58 -3.40
C VAL A 279 6.23 -2.35 -3.44
N PRO A 280 5.79 -1.19 -2.95
CA PRO A 280 6.66 -0.04 -2.78
C PRO A 280 7.61 -0.28 -1.62
N GLY A 281 8.87 0.07 -1.80
CA GLY A 281 9.90 -0.08 -0.76
C GLY A 281 10.68 1.20 -0.51
N GLY A 282 10.91 1.46 0.76
CA GLY A 282 11.61 2.67 1.24
C GLY A 282 13.05 2.81 0.75
N GLU A 283 13.61 1.81 0.07
CA GLU A 283 14.90 1.93 -0.60
C GLU A 283 14.84 2.68 -1.93
N GLY A 284 13.64 2.92 -2.49
CA GLY A 284 13.44 3.72 -3.70
C GLY A 284 13.02 2.93 -4.94
N TYR A 285 12.39 1.78 -4.78
CA TYR A 285 11.85 0.97 -5.87
C TYR A 285 10.45 0.45 -5.53
N ILE A 286 9.66 0.21 -6.58
CA ILE A 286 8.41 -0.53 -6.53
C ILE A 286 8.68 -1.87 -7.22
N GLY A 287 8.57 -2.96 -6.46
CA GLY A 287 8.55 -4.31 -7.03
C GLY A 287 7.22 -4.59 -7.69
N VAL A 288 7.23 -5.12 -8.92
CA VAL A 288 6.01 -5.54 -9.63
C VAL A 288 6.16 -7.02 -9.95
N TYR A 289 5.16 -7.81 -9.54
CA TYR A 289 5.19 -9.27 -9.68
C TYR A 289 3.96 -9.75 -10.44
N ASP A 290 4.17 -10.75 -11.29
CA ASP A 290 3.12 -11.53 -11.95
C ASP A 290 2.64 -12.61 -10.99
N THR A 291 1.34 -12.63 -10.69
CA THR A 291 0.67 -13.58 -9.82
C THR A 291 -0.29 -14.50 -10.59
N SER A 292 -0.20 -14.55 -11.92
CA SER A 292 -1.05 -15.43 -12.74
C SER A 292 -0.90 -16.92 -12.40
N ASP A 293 0.29 -17.31 -11.92
CA ASP A 293 0.54 -18.55 -11.20
C ASP A 293 1.04 -18.20 -9.80
N PRO A 294 0.16 -18.16 -8.80
CA PRO A 294 0.53 -17.66 -7.49
C PRO A 294 1.51 -18.56 -6.72
N ASP A 295 1.67 -19.82 -7.12
CA ASP A 295 2.68 -20.72 -6.56
C ASP A 295 4.06 -20.56 -7.24
N HIS A 296 4.13 -19.80 -8.34
CA HIS A 296 5.35 -19.53 -9.08
C HIS A 296 5.43 -18.05 -9.50
N LEU A 297 5.30 -17.15 -8.52
CA LEU A 297 5.43 -15.71 -8.76
C LEU A 297 6.68 -15.36 -9.54
N LYS A 298 6.58 -14.35 -10.40
CA LYS A 298 7.72 -13.84 -11.17
C LYS A 298 7.87 -12.34 -10.97
N GLU A 299 9.08 -11.88 -10.66
CA GLU A 299 9.38 -10.46 -10.72
C GLU A 299 9.29 -9.99 -12.18
N MET A 300 8.37 -9.07 -12.45
CA MET A 300 8.22 -8.45 -13.78
C MET A 300 9.15 -7.25 -13.93
N ALA A 301 9.27 -6.43 -12.87
CA ALA A 301 10.09 -5.23 -12.88
C ALA A 301 10.41 -4.70 -11.48
N LYS A 302 11.53 -3.98 -11.39
CA LYS A 302 11.83 -3.02 -10.32
C LYS A 302 11.71 -1.62 -10.90
N VAL A 303 10.64 -0.94 -10.56
CA VAL A 303 10.38 0.42 -11.07
C VAL A 303 10.93 1.43 -10.08
N LYS A 304 11.81 2.32 -10.56
CA LYS A 304 12.40 3.35 -9.70
C LYS A 304 11.32 4.30 -9.18
N SER A 305 11.33 4.51 -7.86
CA SER A 305 10.54 5.51 -7.15
C SER A 305 11.46 6.56 -6.50
N ALA A 306 11.42 6.69 -5.20
CA ALA A 306 12.32 7.55 -4.43
C ALA A 306 12.61 6.90 -3.07
N PRO A 307 13.76 7.16 -2.44
CA PRO A 307 13.99 6.75 -1.05
C PRO A 307 12.87 7.28 -0.14
N GLY A 308 12.33 6.41 0.73
CA GLY A 308 11.17 6.70 1.58
C GLY A 308 9.81 6.41 0.92
N ALA A 309 9.77 5.95 -0.34
CA ALA A 309 8.52 5.57 -1.03
C ALA A 309 8.09 4.16 -0.60
N LYS A 310 7.47 4.03 0.56
CA LYS A 310 7.14 2.73 1.19
C LYS A 310 5.64 2.45 1.32
N THR A 311 4.79 3.47 1.35
CA THR A 311 3.33 3.34 1.42
C THR A 311 2.66 3.80 0.13
N GLY A 312 1.47 3.28 -0.17
CA GLY A 312 0.77 3.59 -1.41
C GLY A 312 -0.66 3.08 -1.47
N ILE A 313 -1.32 3.35 -2.59
CA ILE A 313 -2.66 2.84 -2.88
C ILE A 313 -2.82 2.57 -4.38
N LEU A 314 -3.47 1.46 -4.71
CA LEU A 314 -3.83 1.12 -6.08
C LEU A 314 -5.27 1.53 -6.37
N LEU A 315 -5.46 2.37 -7.36
CA LEU A 315 -6.76 2.74 -7.92
C LEU A 315 -6.99 1.91 -9.19
N ALA A 316 -7.39 0.65 -9.01
CA ALA A 316 -7.49 -0.32 -10.10
C ALA A 316 -8.43 0.14 -11.22
N ASP A 317 -9.55 0.80 -10.89
CA ASP A 317 -10.50 1.38 -11.85
C ASP A 317 -9.94 2.54 -12.68
N LYS A 318 -8.96 3.28 -12.12
CA LYS A 318 -8.23 4.35 -12.81
C LYS A 318 -6.93 3.87 -13.45
N LYS A 319 -6.55 2.61 -13.22
CA LYS A 319 -5.23 2.07 -13.58
C LYS A 319 -4.10 2.97 -13.10
N GLU A 320 -4.18 3.38 -11.85
CA GLU A 320 -3.24 4.31 -11.24
C GLU A 320 -2.72 3.75 -9.91
N LEU A 321 -1.41 3.79 -9.73
CA LEU A 321 -0.74 3.49 -8.48
C LEU A 321 -0.19 4.79 -7.90
N ILE A 322 -0.58 5.13 -6.68
CA ILE A 322 -0.12 6.32 -5.97
C ILE A 322 0.77 5.87 -4.81
N VAL A 323 1.93 6.53 -4.66
CA VAL A 323 2.91 6.22 -3.61
C VAL A 323 3.32 7.49 -2.90
N ALA A 324 3.33 7.49 -1.57
CA ALA A 324 3.87 8.57 -0.76
C ALA A 324 5.36 8.35 -0.49
N VAL A 325 6.11 9.43 -0.61
CA VAL A 325 7.55 9.50 -0.31
C VAL A 325 7.73 10.18 1.03
N SER A 326 7.96 9.39 2.06
CA SER A 326 8.26 9.87 3.41
C SER A 326 9.68 10.46 3.45
N PRO A 327 9.86 11.68 3.96
CA PRO A 327 11.19 12.24 4.12
C PRO A 327 11.99 11.60 5.27
N GLY A 328 11.31 10.94 6.23
CA GLY A 328 11.90 10.44 7.46
C GLY A 328 12.58 11.57 8.22
N ASP A 329 13.67 11.28 8.89
CA ASP A 329 14.51 12.26 9.61
C ASP A 329 15.44 13.06 8.69
N THR A 330 15.25 12.98 7.39
CA THR A 330 16.10 13.67 6.41
C THR A 330 15.54 15.05 6.06
N LYS A 331 16.33 15.84 5.29
CA LYS A 331 15.87 17.09 4.71
C LYS A 331 15.22 16.92 3.32
N ALA A 332 14.91 15.68 2.94
CA ALA A 332 14.22 15.40 1.69
C ALA A 332 12.82 16.02 1.68
N VAL A 333 12.37 16.43 0.52
CA VAL A 333 11.02 16.97 0.36
C VAL A 333 10.04 15.81 0.21
N ALA A 334 9.03 15.77 1.06
CA ALA A 334 7.94 14.79 0.95
C ALA A 334 7.21 14.95 -0.40
N LYS A 335 6.77 13.83 -0.99
CA LYS A 335 6.15 13.81 -2.32
C LYS A 335 5.06 12.76 -2.39
N ILE A 336 4.13 12.98 -3.30
CA ILE A 336 3.25 11.96 -3.83
C ILE A 336 3.67 11.69 -5.27
N LEU A 337 3.86 10.43 -5.62
CA LEU A 337 4.17 9.96 -6.96
C LEU A 337 2.98 9.15 -7.49
N ALA A 338 2.46 9.51 -8.65
CA ALA A 338 1.40 8.76 -9.30
C ALA A 338 1.89 8.12 -10.60
N TYR A 339 1.64 6.84 -10.74
CA TYR A 339 2.03 6.03 -11.89
C TYR A 339 0.79 5.50 -12.59
N SER A 340 0.76 5.56 -13.93
CA SER A 340 -0.20 4.75 -14.69
C SER A 340 0.26 3.28 -14.71
N VAL A 341 -0.69 2.38 -14.50
CA VAL A 341 -0.53 0.92 -14.66
C VAL A 341 -0.75 0.60 -16.14
N GLN A 342 0.24 -0.09 -16.76
CA GLN A 342 0.25 -0.41 -18.19
C GLN A 342 -0.22 -1.85 -18.47
#